data_132a1f091078c1b4aef98b1fe44ee2da
#
_entry.id   132a1f091078c1b4aef98b1fe44ee2da
#
_cell.length_a   1.000
_cell.length_b   1.000
_cell.length_c   1.000
_cell.angle_alpha   90.00
_cell.angle_beta   90.00
_cell.angle_gamma   90.00
#
_symmetry.space_group_name_H-M   'P 1'
#
loop_
_entity.id
_entity.type
_entity.pdbx_description
1 polymer ?
#
loop_
_entity_poly.entity_id
_entity_poly.type
_entity_poly.pdbx_seq_one_letter_code
_entity_poly.pdbx_strand_id
1 'polypeptide(L)'
;MDVSPKQVLSVATAMIPFLENDDANRALMGANMQRQAVPLLRTEAPIVGTGMEYKAGTDSGVCILAEEDGVVLSVDARNIRVQYDSGRIQDFEVIKFLRSNQGTCINQRPIVERGQRVKKGEVLADGPATDHGEVAIGKNALIGFMTWEGYNYEDAVLLNEKIVRDDVYTSIHIEEYDTEARDTKLGPEEITRDIPNVGEDMLKYLNEDGIIQVGAEVHAGDILVGKVTPKGETELTAEERLLRAIFGEKAREVRDTSLRVPHGESGTVVDVKVFTRADSRNELQPGVNKVVRVYLALKRKISVGDKMAGRHGNKGVVSRILPVEDMPFLPDGTPLDIVDRKSTRLNSS
;
A
#
# COMPACT_ATOMS: atom_id res chain seq x y z
N MET A 1 8.64 33.22 19.59
CA MET A 1 9.66 34.06 18.92
C MET A 1 10.29 33.21 17.84
N ASP A 2 10.19 33.61 16.56
CA ASP A 2 10.74 32.83 15.46
C ASP A 2 12.27 33.00 15.45
N VAL A 3 12.98 31.87 15.42
CA VAL A 3 14.45 31.85 15.47
C VAL A 3 15.06 32.13 14.08
N SER A 4 14.28 31.87 13.00
CA SER A 4 14.71 32.09 11.62
C SER A 4 13.52 32.41 10.71
N PRO A 5 13.67 33.30 9.71
CA PRO A 5 12.65 33.57 8.70
C PRO A 5 12.24 32.32 7.92
N LYS A 6 13.12 31.31 7.83
CA LYS A 6 12.85 30.03 7.14
C LYS A 6 11.75 29.20 7.80
N GLN A 7 11.42 29.45 9.07
CA GLN A 7 10.35 28.76 9.80
C GLN A 7 8.94 29.12 9.34
N VAL A 8 8.80 30.13 8.50
CA VAL A 8 7.50 30.50 7.88
C VAL A 8 7.02 29.44 6.89
N LEU A 9 7.94 28.69 6.28
CA LEU A 9 7.63 27.64 5.29
C LEU A 9 7.67 26.25 5.94
N SER A 10 6.70 25.42 5.59
CA SER A 10 6.74 23.98 5.93
C SER A 10 7.77 23.25 5.09
N VAL A 11 8.21 22.06 5.55
CA VAL A 11 9.14 21.21 4.80
C VAL A 11 8.57 20.87 3.41
N ALA A 12 7.28 20.54 3.33
CA ALA A 12 6.63 20.23 2.06
C ALA A 12 6.64 21.43 1.09
N THR A 13 6.40 22.64 1.61
CA THR A 13 6.49 23.87 0.80
C THR A 13 7.91 24.14 0.33
N ALA A 14 8.91 23.85 1.16
CA ALA A 14 10.32 24.03 0.80
C ALA A 14 10.82 23.04 -0.28
N MET A 15 10.07 22.00 -0.60
CA MET A 15 10.35 21.06 -1.70
C MET A 15 9.74 21.48 -3.03
N ILE A 16 8.98 22.59 -3.10
CA ILE A 16 8.42 23.12 -4.34
C ILE A 16 9.49 23.95 -5.08
N PRO A 17 9.98 23.52 -6.26
CA PRO A 17 10.92 24.32 -7.03
C PRO A 17 10.24 25.58 -7.59
N PHE A 18 11.00 26.68 -7.72
CA PHE A 18 10.51 27.97 -8.21
C PHE A 18 9.28 28.52 -7.45
N LEU A 19 9.25 28.27 -6.14
CA LEU A 19 8.14 28.67 -5.27
C LEU A 19 7.83 30.17 -5.36
N GLU A 20 8.86 31.01 -5.57
CA GLU A 20 8.73 32.46 -5.71
C GLU A 20 7.87 32.90 -6.90
N ASN A 21 7.67 32.03 -7.88
CA ASN A 21 6.85 32.29 -9.06
C ASN A 21 5.40 31.80 -8.90
N ASP A 22 5.10 31.10 -7.80
CA ASP A 22 3.75 30.56 -7.53
C ASP A 22 2.93 31.52 -6.68
N ASP A 23 1.63 31.61 -6.97
CA ASP A 23 0.69 32.25 -6.08
C ASP A 23 0.59 31.51 -4.75
N ALA A 24 0.49 32.23 -3.63
CA ALA A 24 0.46 31.65 -2.29
C ALA A 24 -0.65 30.62 -2.10
N ASN A 25 -1.84 30.85 -2.68
CA ASN A 25 -2.93 29.88 -2.61
C ASN A 25 -2.61 28.58 -3.35
N ARG A 26 -1.94 28.67 -4.51
CA ARG A 26 -1.53 27.50 -5.27
C ARG A 26 -0.39 26.76 -4.61
N ALA A 27 0.57 27.46 -4.04
CA ALA A 27 1.64 26.87 -3.23
C ALA A 27 1.10 26.08 -2.03
N LEU A 28 0.08 26.63 -1.34
CA LEU A 28 -0.59 25.93 -0.26
C LEU A 28 -1.28 24.65 -0.73
N MET A 29 -1.98 24.70 -1.86
CA MET A 29 -2.60 23.51 -2.45
C MET A 29 -1.54 22.47 -2.83
N GLY A 30 -0.45 22.87 -3.46
CA GLY A 30 0.66 21.99 -3.84
C GLY A 30 1.32 21.33 -2.63
N ALA A 31 1.61 22.08 -1.58
CA ALA A 31 2.18 21.56 -0.33
C ALA A 31 1.23 20.54 0.34
N ASN A 32 -0.07 20.81 0.36
CA ASN A 32 -1.06 19.88 0.91
C ASN A 32 -1.17 18.60 0.09
N MET A 33 -1.16 18.69 -1.25
CA MET A 33 -1.25 17.52 -2.13
C MET A 33 0.01 16.65 -2.07
N GLN A 34 1.22 17.20 -1.89
CA GLN A 34 2.43 16.43 -1.64
C GLN A 34 2.29 15.50 -0.42
N ARG A 35 1.65 15.97 0.65
CA ARG A 35 1.42 15.16 1.87
C ARG A 35 0.38 14.05 1.69
N GLN A 36 -0.41 14.09 0.63
CA GLN A 36 -1.44 13.09 0.31
C GLN A 36 -0.97 12.11 -0.77
N ALA A 37 0.27 12.23 -1.25
CA ALA A 37 0.81 11.36 -2.27
C ALA A 37 0.92 9.92 -1.77
N VAL A 38 0.41 8.98 -2.55
CA VAL A 38 0.49 7.54 -2.25
C VAL A 38 1.89 7.03 -2.62
N PRO A 39 2.57 6.26 -1.77
CA PRO A 39 3.82 5.62 -2.12
C PRO A 39 3.67 4.70 -3.32
N LEU A 40 4.49 4.89 -4.35
CA LEU A 40 4.45 4.11 -5.58
C LEU A 40 5.33 2.86 -5.46
N LEU A 41 5.02 1.86 -6.29
CA LEU A 41 5.81 0.61 -6.37
C LEU A 41 7.26 0.89 -6.77
N ARG A 42 7.47 1.78 -7.73
CA ARG A 42 8.78 2.27 -8.14
C ARG A 42 8.76 3.79 -8.09
N THR A 43 9.65 4.35 -7.30
CA THR A 43 9.80 5.80 -7.11
C THR A 43 10.90 6.35 -7.99
N GLU A 44 10.86 7.64 -8.28
CA GLU A 44 11.90 8.38 -8.98
C GLU A 44 12.15 9.71 -8.28
N ALA A 45 13.42 10.03 -8.03
CA ALA A 45 13.78 11.35 -7.55
C ALA A 45 13.37 12.42 -8.58
N PRO A 46 12.89 13.59 -8.16
CA PRO A 46 12.53 14.65 -9.08
C PRO A 46 13.78 15.16 -9.81
N ILE A 47 13.69 15.35 -11.15
CA ILE A 47 14.78 15.90 -11.95
C ILE A 47 15.10 17.34 -11.51
N VAL A 48 14.05 18.11 -11.20
CA VAL A 48 14.17 19.47 -10.67
C VAL A 48 13.74 19.49 -9.21
N GLY A 49 14.64 19.78 -8.31
CA GLY A 49 14.42 19.85 -6.88
C GLY A 49 15.00 21.09 -6.25
N THR A 50 14.81 21.23 -4.95
CA THR A 50 15.31 22.36 -4.16
C THR A 50 16.52 22.00 -3.29
N GLY A 51 16.90 20.71 -3.26
CA GLY A 51 17.92 20.17 -2.34
C GLY A 51 17.39 19.84 -0.95
N MET A 52 16.16 20.21 -0.63
CA MET A 52 15.50 19.84 0.63
C MET A 52 15.07 18.38 0.64
N GLU A 53 14.88 17.77 -0.53
CA GLU A 53 14.41 16.40 -0.70
C GLU A 53 15.34 15.39 -0.03
N TYR A 54 16.65 15.52 -0.20
CA TYR A 54 17.63 14.62 0.43
C TYR A 54 17.60 14.75 1.94
N LYS A 55 17.63 16.00 2.44
CA LYS A 55 17.59 16.24 3.88
C LYS A 55 16.28 15.75 4.50
N ALA A 56 15.15 15.99 3.87
CA ALA A 56 13.87 15.50 4.34
C ALA A 56 13.80 13.98 4.33
N GLY A 57 14.32 13.32 3.30
CA GLY A 57 14.33 11.86 3.19
C GLY A 57 15.20 11.21 4.28
N THR A 58 16.41 11.71 4.48
CA THR A 58 17.35 11.13 5.46
C THR A 58 16.96 11.43 6.91
N ASP A 59 16.52 12.66 7.21
CA ASP A 59 16.16 13.06 8.58
C ASP A 59 14.79 12.51 9.04
N SER A 60 13.95 12.06 8.11
CA SER A 60 12.60 11.52 8.42
C SER A 60 12.63 10.16 9.11
N GLY A 61 13.75 9.44 9.05
CA GLY A 61 13.89 8.10 9.61
C GLY A 61 13.23 6.99 8.78
N VAL A 62 12.72 7.27 7.57
CA VAL A 62 12.18 6.25 6.66
C VAL A 62 13.27 5.44 5.95
N CYS A 63 14.45 6.03 5.77
CA CYS A 63 15.64 5.38 5.22
C CYS A 63 16.51 4.81 6.33
N ILE A 64 17.20 3.71 6.04
CA ILE A 64 18.23 3.17 6.94
C ILE A 64 19.57 3.82 6.58
N LEU A 65 20.22 4.44 7.55
CA LEU A 65 21.48 5.14 7.38
C LEU A 65 22.62 4.43 8.11
N ALA A 66 23.84 4.50 7.55
CA ALA A 66 25.04 4.04 8.22
C ALA A 66 25.38 4.97 9.38
N GLU A 67 25.65 4.41 10.55
CA GLU A 67 26.01 5.20 11.76
C GLU A 67 27.46 5.64 11.77
N GLU A 68 28.36 4.85 11.17
CA GLU A 68 29.80 5.08 11.08
C GLU A 68 30.32 4.64 9.70
N ASP A 69 31.57 4.95 9.40
CA ASP A 69 32.24 4.45 8.19
C ASP A 69 32.52 2.94 8.33
N GLY A 70 32.30 2.19 7.27
CA GLY A 70 32.46 0.74 7.32
C GLY A 70 32.30 0.03 5.98
N VAL A 71 32.16 -1.29 6.04
CA VAL A 71 31.97 -2.18 4.88
C VAL A 71 30.75 -3.06 5.10
N VAL A 72 29.93 -3.21 4.07
CA VAL A 72 28.76 -4.09 4.07
C VAL A 72 29.21 -5.53 3.96
N LEU A 73 28.94 -6.34 4.99
CA LEU A 73 29.32 -7.76 5.04
C LEU A 73 28.31 -8.64 4.28
N SER A 74 27.03 -8.40 4.48
CA SER A 74 25.95 -9.14 3.82
C SER A 74 24.72 -8.28 3.66
N VAL A 75 23.99 -8.53 2.59
CA VAL A 75 22.69 -7.91 2.26
C VAL A 75 21.75 -8.96 1.80
N ASP A 76 20.57 -8.99 2.37
CA ASP A 76 19.41 -9.71 1.86
C ASP A 76 18.16 -8.82 1.92
N ALA A 77 17.01 -9.35 1.54
CA ALA A 77 15.78 -8.56 1.49
C ALA A 77 15.29 -8.07 2.87
N ARG A 78 15.74 -8.69 3.96
CA ARG A 78 15.28 -8.40 5.33
C ARG A 78 16.37 -7.90 6.27
N ASN A 79 17.66 -8.12 5.94
CA ASN A 79 18.75 -7.77 6.82
C ASN A 79 19.94 -7.20 6.05
N ILE A 80 20.52 -6.16 6.61
CA ILE A 80 21.79 -5.59 6.17
C ILE A 80 22.76 -5.66 7.34
N ARG A 81 23.93 -6.29 7.14
CA ARG A 81 24.99 -6.39 8.13
C ARG A 81 26.17 -5.54 7.72
N VAL A 82 26.56 -4.61 8.57
CA VAL A 82 27.68 -3.69 8.34
C VAL A 82 28.73 -3.89 9.42
N GLN A 83 29.98 -3.95 9.01
CA GLN A 83 31.14 -3.88 9.91
C GLN A 83 31.73 -2.48 9.79
N TYR A 84 31.76 -1.77 10.90
CA TYR A 84 32.31 -0.45 10.98
C TYR A 84 33.85 -0.49 11.20
N ASP A 85 34.52 0.57 10.81
CA ASP A 85 35.98 0.71 10.99
C ASP A 85 36.39 0.71 12.48
N SER A 86 35.43 1.02 13.39
CA SER A 86 35.61 0.87 14.84
C SER A 86 35.66 -0.61 15.31
N GLY A 87 35.38 -1.57 14.40
CA GLY A 87 35.29 -3.00 14.72
C GLY A 87 33.88 -3.46 15.15
N ARG A 88 32.93 -2.53 15.33
CA ARG A 88 31.53 -2.83 15.67
C ARG A 88 30.82 -3.44 14.46
N ILE A 89 30.08 -4.52 14.69
CA ILE A 89 29.16 -5.10 13.69
C ILE A 89 27.76 -4.72 14.08
N GLN A 90 26.98 -4.25 13.11
CA GLN A 90 25.59 -3.88 13.29
C GLN A 90 24.72 -4.56 12.25
N ASP A 91 23.61 -5.12 12.72
CA ASP A 91 22.54 -5.70 11.89
C ASP A 91 21.37 -4.72 11.83
N PHE A 92 20.92 -4.41 10.62
CA PHE A 92 19.75 -3.59 10.35
C PHE A 92 18.66 -4.48 9.80
N GLU A 93 17.52 -4.47 10.47
CA GLU A 93 16.31 -5.14 9.98
C GLU A 93 15.57 -4.23 8.98
N VAL A 94 15.28 -4.77 7.80
CA VAL A 94 14.60 -4.07 6.71
C VAL A 94 13.10 -4.34 6.79
N ILE A 95 12.30 -3.29 6.92
CA ILE A 95 10.84 -3.38 7.00
C ILE A 95 10.28 -3.79 5.65
N LYS A 96 9.48 -4.86 5.63
CA LYS A 96 8.85 -5.39 4.41
C LYS A 96 7.33 -5.40 4.54
N PHE A 97 6.65 -4.76 3.59
CA PHE A 97 5.19 -4.82 3.42
C PHE A 97 4.38 -4.59 4.71
N LEU A 98 4.79 -3.59 5.48
CA LEU A 98 4.07 -3.19 6.68
C LEU A 98 2.91 -2.25 6.29
N ARG A 99 1.73 -2.48 6.87
CA ARG A 99 0.58 -1.61 6.67
C ARG A 99 0.75 -0.31 7.46
N SER A 100 0.61 0.83 6.79
CA SER A 100 0.47 2.13 7.45
C SER A 100 -0.95 2.33 7.98
N ASN A 101 -1.17 3.35 8.81
CA ASN A 101 -2.50 3.70 9.33
C ASN A 101 -3.52 4.02 8.22
N GLN A 102 -3.05 4.44 7.06
CA GLN A 102 -3.89 4.76 5.88
C GLN A 102 -4.02 3.60 4.89
N GLY A 103 -3.52 2.41 5.23
CA GLY A 103 -3.54 1.25 4.34
C GLY A 103 -2.49 1.27 3.24
N THR A 104 -1.59 2.25 3.23
CA THR A 104 -0.47 2.28 2.28
C THR A 104 0.64 1.33 2.70
N CYS A 105 1.49 0.92 1.75
CA CYS A 105 2.57 -0.02 1.98
C CYS A 105 3.83 0.70 2.46
N ILE A 106 4.33 0.33 3.63
CA ILE A 106 5.67 0.69 4.11
C ILE A 106 6.59 -0.46 3.77
N ASN A 107 7.49 -0.24 2.82
CA ASN A 107 8.44 -1.24 2.35
C ASN A 107 9.79 -0.59 2.15
N GLN A 108 10.81 -1.10 2.84
CA GLN A 108 12.19 -0.65 2.66
C GLN A 108 12.92 -1.56 1.67
N ARG A 109 13.78 -0.97 0.85
CA ARG A 109 14.55 -1.67 -0.16
C ARG A 109 16.04 -1.38 0.01
N PRO A 110 16.89 -2.38 0.27
CA PRO A 110 18.34 -2.22 0.25
C PRO A 110 18.83 -1.67 -1.09
N ILE A 111 19.75 -0.70 -1.04
CA ILE A 111 20.38 -0.09 -2.22
C ILE A 111 21.89 -0.32 -2.27
N VAL A 112 22.44 -0.96 -1.23
CA VAL A 112 23.87 -1.26 -1.13
C VAL A 112 24.14 -2.71 -1.52
N GLU A 113 25.39 -2.98 -1.90
CA GLU A 113 25.84 -4.31 -2.28
C GLU A 113 26.85 -4.87 -1.26
N ARG A 114 26.98 -6.20 -1.23
CA ARG A 114 27.97 -6.86 -0.37
C ARG A 114 29.38 -6.43 -0.76
N GLY A 115 30.20 -6.07 0.23
CA GLY A 115 31.57 -5.58 0.05
C GLY A 115 31.67 -4.08 -0.27
N GLN A 116 30.55 -3.38 -0.42
CA GLN A 116 30.52 -1.94 -0.63
C GLN A 116 31.02 -1.22 0.62
N ARG A 117 31.89 -0.22 0.43
CA ARG A 117 32.30 0.68 1.49
C ARG A 117 31.26 1.79 1.62
N VAL A 118 30.84 2.06 2.84
CA VAL A 118 29.83 3.06 3.17
C VAL A 118 30.40 4.06 4.15
N LYS A 119 29.96 5.31 4.04
CA LYS A 119 30.31 6.41 4.94
C LYS A 119 29.19 6.66 5.94
N LYS A 120 29.55 7.29 7.05
CA LYS A 120 28.59 7.76 8.04
C LYS A 120 27.52 8.64 7.39
N GLY A 121 26.24 8.31 7.64
CA GLY A 121 25.09 9.02 7.08
C GLY A 121 24.72 8.61 5.66
N GLU A 122 25.44 7.67 5.03
CA GLU A 122 25.09 7.11 3.73
C GLU A 122 23.87 6.19 3.83
N VAL A 123 23.01 6.23 2.83
CA VAL A 123 21.76 5.44 2.81
C VAL A 123 22.07 4.00 2.48
N LEU A 124 21.66 3.09 3.36
CA LEU A 124 21.78 1.63 3.18
C LEU A 124 20.52 1.03 2.56
N ALA A 125 19.36 1.55 2.92
CA ALA A 125 18.09 1.15 2.35
C ALA A 125 17.15 2.33 2.20
N ASP A 126 16.48 2.42 1.04
CA ASP A 126 15.41 3.38 0.79
C ASP A 126 14.12 2.95 1.47
N GLY A 127 13.35 3.92 1.95
CA GLY A 127 12.02 3.74 2.48
C GLY A 127 10.92 3.94 1.45
N PRO A 128 9.65 3.98 1.88
CA PRO A 128 8.55 4.34 1.01
C PRO A 128 8.71 5.75 0.48
N ALA A 129 8.38 5.95 -0.81
CA ALA A 129 8.48 7.24 -1.49
C ALA A 129 9.85 7.92 -1.38
N THR A 130 10.94 7.15 -1.42
CA THR A 130 12.32 7.64 -1.48
C THR A 130 13.11 6.96 -2.59
N ASP A 131 14.11 7.66 -3.11
CA ASP A 131 15.03 7.17 -4.13
C ASP A 131 16.44 7.69 -3.79
N HIS A 132 17.37 6.78 -3.47
CA HIS A 132 18.73 7.10 -2.98
C HIS A 132 18.76 8.13 -1.85
N GLY A 133 17.78 8.04 -0.93
CA GLY A 133 17.63 8.94 0.20
C GLY A 133 16.93 10.25 -0.09
N GLU A 134 16.62 10.55 -1.35
CA GLU A 134 15.81 11.72 -1.72
C GLU A 134 14.31 11.40 -1.67
N VAL A 135 13.50 12.36 -1.25
CA VAL A 135 12.03 12.23 -1.31
C VAL A 135 11.58 12.13 -2.76
N ALA A 136 10.91 11.03 -3.08
CA ALA A 136 10.44 10.67 -4.41
C ALA A 136 8.96 10.25 -4.34
N ILE A 137 8.07 11.24 -4.29
CA ILE A 137 6.62 11.03 -4.11
C ILE A 137 5.86 10.86 -5.42
N GLY A 138 6.53 10.90 -6.57
CA GLY A 138 5.91 10.83 -7.89
C GLY A 138 6.84 10.28 -8.96
N LYS A 139 6.55 10.65 -10.19
CA LYS A 139 7.28 10.24 -11.40
C LYS A 139 7.59 11.44 -12.28
N ASN A 140 8.68 11.34 -13.02
CA ASN A 140 9.04 12.30 -14.06
C ASN A 140 8.38 11.87 -15.38
N ALA A 141 7.20 12.43 -15.68
CA ALA A 141 6.44 12.12 -16.89
C ALA A 141 6.60 13.22 -17.95
N LEU A 142 6.58 12.83 -19.23
CA LEU A 142 6.56 13.77 -20.35
C LEU A 142 5.14 14.29 -20.53
N ILE A 143 4.91 15.58 -20.20
CA ILE A 143 3.60 16.20 -20.22
C ILE A 143 3.47 17.18 -21.37
N GLY A 144 2.42 17.06 -22.16
CA GLY A 144 2.02 18.04 -23.15
C GLY A 144 0.86 18.91 -22.66
N PHE A 145 1.02 20.23 -22.71
CA PHE A 145 -0.05 21.17 -22.37
C PHE A 145 -0.78 21.62 -23.64
N MET A 146 -1.85 20.94 -23.96
CA MET A 146 -2.66 21.19 -25.15
C MET A 146 -4.08 20.67 -24.98
N THR A 147 -5.02 21.20 -25.75
CA THR A 147 -6.36 20.61 -25.85
C THR A 147 -6.30 19.38 -26.76
N TRP A 148 -6.97 18.29 -26.34
CA TRP A 148 -6.99 17.04 -27.11
C TRP A 148 -8.39 16.45 -27.15
N GLU A 149 -9.04 16.56 -28.29
CA GLU A 149 -10.36 15.99 -28.60
C GLU A 149 -11.47 16.29 -27.57
N GLY A 150 -11.28 17.32 -26.74
CA GLY A 150 -12.21 17.68 -25.65
C GLY A 150 -12.11 16.80 -24.39
N TYR A 151 -11.31 15.73 -24.39
CA TYR A 151 -11.22 14.80 -23.26
C TYR A 151 -10.46 15.35 -22.06
N ASN A 152 -9.77 16.45 -22.20
CA ASN A 152 -9.10 17.15 -21.12
C ASN A 152 -9.76 18.50 -20.79
N TYR A 153 -11.09 18.58 -20.97
CA TYR A 153 -11.88 19.76 -20.60
C TYR A 153 -11.85 19.98 -19.09
N GLU A 154 -11.77 21.24 -18.67
CA GLU A 154 -11.56 21.68 -17.27
C GLU A 154 -10.25 21.13 -16.68
N ASP A 155 -10.31 20.42 -15.56
CA ASP A 155 -9.16 19.84 -14.86
C ASP A 155 -9.00 18.32 -15.18
N ALA A 156 -9.44 17.88 -16.36
CA ALA A 156 -9.27 16.49 -16.78
C ALA A 156 -7.92 16.28 -17.47
N VAL A 157 -7.32 15.11 -17.24
CA VAL A 157 -6.05 14.71 -17.83
C VAL A 157 -6.20 13.40 -18.60
N LEU A 158 -5.42 13.28 -19.69
CA LEU A 158 -5.31 12.05 -20.47
C LEU A 158 -4.01 11.35 -20.13
N LEU A 159 -4.06 10.05 -20.02
CA LEU A 159 -2.90 9.21 -19.81
C LEU A 159 -2.63 8.30 -20.99
N ASN A 160 -1.35 8.07 -21.26
CA ASN A 160 -0.91 7.04 -22.18
C ASN A 160 -1.07 5.64 -21.53
N GLU A 161 -1.59 4.67 -22.28
CA GLU A 161 -1.72 3.28 -21.83
C GLU A 161 -0.38 2.68 -21.36
N LYS A 162 0.74 3.12 -21.93
CA LYS A 162 2.08 2.72 -21.49
C LYS A 162 2.31 2.93 -19.99
N ILE A 163 1.79 4.02 -19.42
CA ILE A 163 1.89 4.31 -17.98
C ILE A 163 1.26 3.20 -17.14
N VAL A 164 0.10 2.70 -17.56
CA VAL A 164 -0.61 1.63 -16.86
C VAL A 164 0.07 0.28 -17.08
N ARG A 165 0.50 0.00 -18.31
CA ARG A 165 1.18 -1.24 -18.68
C ARG A 165 2.50 -1.41 -17.93
N ASP A 166 3.30 -0.35 -17.87
CA ASP A 166 4.65 -0.38 -17.30
C ASP A 166 4.66 -0.10 -15.77
N ASP A 167 3.49 -0.12 -15.12
CA ASP A 167 3.32 0.08 -13.66
C ASP A 167 3.91 1.42 -13.15
N VAL A 168 3.85 2.50 -13.94
CA VAL A 168 4.49 3.78 -13.61
C VAL A 168 3.87 4.42 -12.36
N TYR A 169 2.55 4.47 -12.26
CA TYR A 169 1.81 4.99 -11.10
C TYR A 169 1.08 3.89 -10.32
N THR A 170 1.67 2.73 -10.25
CA THR A 170 1.10 1.60 -9.50
C THR A 170 1.49 1.68 -8.03
N SER A 171 0.55 1.41 -7.16
CA SER A 171 0.73 1.39 -5.71
C SER A 171 0.31 0.06 -5.11
N ILE A 172 0.83 -0.24 -3.92
CA ILE A 172 0.42 -1.39 -3.12
C ILE A 172 -0.35 -0.86 -1.91
N HIS A 173 -1.54 -1.40 -1.71
CA HIS A 173 -2.35 -1.14 -0.54
C HIS A 173 -2.45 -2.42 0.29
N ILE A 174 -2.36 -2.29 1.61
CA ILE A 174 -2.47 -3.42 2.53
C ILE A 174 -3.75 -3.23 3.33
N GLU A 175 -4.72 -4.11 3.08
CA GLU A 175 -5.97 -4.13 3.83
C GLU A 175 -5.89 -5.13 4.96
N GLU A 176 -6.56 -4.82 6.06
CA GLU A 176 -6.62 -5.65 7.26
C GLU A 176 -8.04 -6.21 7.40
N TYR A 177 -8.12 -7.53 7.47
CA TYR A 177 -9.37 -8.25 7.72
C TYR A 177 -9.22 -9.03 9.01
N ASP A 178 -10.12 -8.79 9.95
CA ASP A 178 -10.12 -9.49 11.22
C ASP A 178 -11.41 -10.28 11.44
N THR A 179 -11.30 -11.35 12.17
CA THR A 179 -12.43 -12.14 12.63
C THR A 179 -12.17 -12.63 14.04
N GLU A 180 -13.24 -12.67 14.84
CA GLU A 180 -13.20 -13.10 16.23
C GLU A 180 -14.05 -14.34 16.42
N ALA A 181 -13.55 -15.30 17.19
CA ALA A 181 -14.34 -16.42 17.69
C ALA A 181 -14.80 -16.09 19.12
N ARG A 182 -16.12 -15.95 19.28
CA ARG A 182 -16.75 -15.55 20.55
C ARG A 182 -17.54 -16.69 21.17
N ASP A 183 -17.72 -16.60 22.49
CA ASP A 183 -18.69 -17.44 23.17
C ASP A 183 -20.10 -16.93 22.90
N THR A 184 -20.97 -17.82 22.39
CA THR A 184 -22.40 -17.52 22.18
C THR A 184 -23.24 -18.30 23.18
N LYS A 185 -24.52 -17.91 23.34
CA LYS A 185 -25.48 -18.63 24.22
C LYS A 185 -25.71 -20.09 23.79
N LEU A 186 -25.41 -20.40 22.53
CA LEU A 186 -25.62 -21.74 21.92
C LEU A 186 -24.33 -22.58 21.90
N GLY A 187 -23.22 -22.00 22.33
CA GLY A 187 -21.90 -22.62 22.34
C GLY A 187 -20.84 -21.69 21.77
N PRO A 188 -19.56 -22.03 21.88
CA PRO A 188 -18.47 -21.23 21.35
C PRO A 188 -18.45 -21.29 19.81
N GLU A 189 -18.11 -20.18 19.18
CA GLU A 189 -17.71 -20.16 17.77
C GLU A 189 -16.34 -20.83 17.60
N GLU A 190 -16.16 -21.53 16.52
CA GLU A 190 -14.92 -22.27 16.24
C GLU A 190 -14.30 -21.83 14.92
N ILE A 191 -12.98 -21.60 14.93
CA ILE A 191 -12.19 -21.39 13.72
C ILE A 191 -11.66 -22.75 13.27
N THR A 192 -12.12 -23.21 12.11
CA THR A 192 -11.85 -24.56 11.61
C THR A 192 -11.87 -24.59 10.07
N ARG A 193 -11.16 -25.58 9.50
CA ARG A 193 -11.22 -25.90 8.07
C ARG A 193 -12.48 -26.67 7.71
N ASP A 194 -13.12 -27.35 8.67
CA ASP A 194 -14.33 -28.16 8.45
C ASP A 194 -15.58 -27.26 8.39
N ILE A 195 -15.85 -26.72 7.20
CA ILE A 195 -16.93 -25.78 6.93
C ILE A 195 -18.02 -26.51 6.16
N PRO A 196 -19.30 -26.45 6.57
CA PRO A 196 -20.39 -27.12 5.88
C PRO A 196 -20.63 -26.49 4.50
N ASN A 197 -20.96 -27.34 3.51
CA ASN A 197 -21.35 -26.95 2.14
C ASN A 197 -20.28 -26.16 1.37
N VAL A 198 -19.01 -26.38 1.63
CA VAL A 198 -17.87 -25.78 0.93
C VAL A 198 -17.05 -26.87 0.24
N GLY A 199 -16.75 -26.68 -1.04
CA GLY A 199 -15.94 -27.61 -1.83
C GLY A 199 -14.45 -27.52 -1.47
N GLU A 200 -13.71 -28.61 -1.66
CA GLU A 200 -12.26 -28.69 -1.38
C GLU A 200 -11.44 -27.63 -2.13
N ASP A 201 -11.87 -27.21 -3.31
CA ASP A 201 -11.19 -26.17 -4.10
C ASP A 201 -11.13 -24.82 -3.38
N MET A 202 -12.13 -24.49 -2.59
CA MET A 202 -12.16 -23.25 -1.79
C MET A 202 -11.34 -23.35 -0.50
N LEU A 203 -10.96 -24.57 -0.10
CA LEU A 203 -10.19 -24.82 1.12
C LEU A 203 -8.70 -25.02 0.85
N LYS A 204 -8.27 -25.00 -0.42
CA LYS A 204 -6.90 -25.36 -0.83
C LYS A 204 -5.80 -24.51 -0.18
N TYR A 205 -6.08 -23.24 0.12
CA TYR A 205 -5.10 -22.33 0.73
C TYR A 205 -5.23 -22.23 2.26
N LEU A 206 -6.19 -22.91 2.86
CA LEU A 206 -6.35 -22.97 4.31
C LEU A 206 -5.43 -24.04 4.91
N ASN A 207 -4.83 -23.71 6.05
CA ASN A 207 -4.09 -24.67 6.85
C ASN A 207 -5.06 -25.61 7.64
N GLU A 208 -4.52 -26.50 8.45
CA GLU A 208 -5.32 -27.43 9.27
C GLU A 208 -6.22 -26.70 10.29
N ASP A 209 -5.81 -25.51 10.74
CA ASP A 209 -6.58 -24.67 11.66
C ASP A 209 -7.68 -23.85 10.96
N GLY A 210 -7.84 -23.95 9.63
CA GLY A 210 -8.81 -23.18 8.88
C GLY A 210 -8.41 -21.75 8.60
N ILE A 211 -7.13 -21.41 8.70
CA ILE A 211 -6.57 -20.07 8.46
C ILE A 211 -5.78 -20.07 7.17
N ILE A 212 -5.91 -19.01 6.37
CA ILE A 212 -5.21 -18.88 5.10
C ILE A 212 -3.70 -18.78 5.30
N GLN A 213 -2.95 -19.36 4.35
CA GLN A 213 -1.49 -19.33 4.37
C GLN A 213 -0.95 -18.03 3.78
N VAL A 214 0.17 -17.54 4.33
CA VAL A 214 0.93 -16.42 3.79
C VAL A 214 1.45 -16.77 2.40
N GLY A 215 1.32 -15.84 1.44
CA GLY A 215 1.69 -16.03 0.04
C GLY A 215 0.56 -16.55 -0.84
N ALA A 216 -0.61 -16.89 -0.28
CA ALA A 216 -1.77 -17.28 -1.08
C ALA A 216 -2.31 -16.11 -1.89
N GLU A 217 -2.60 -16.34 -3.15
CA GLU A 217 -3.30 -15.41 -4.03
C GLU A 217 -4.80 -15.67 -3.91
N VAL A 218 -5.56 -14.63 -3.57
CA VAL A 218 -7.00 -14.72 -3.29
C VAL A 218 -7.80 -13.78 -4.16
N HIS A 219 -9.03 -14.18 -4.45
CA HIS A 219 -10.01 -13.44 -5.24
C HIS A 219 -11.28 -13.21 -4.42
N ALA A 220 -12.16 -12.34 -4.92
CA ALA A 220 -13.44 -12.06 -4.29
C ALA A 220 -14.23 -13.35 -4.00
N GLY A 221 -14.66 -13.51 -2.75
CA GLY A 221 -15.40 -14.67 -2.29
C GLY A 221 -14.56 -15.82 -1.71
N ASP A 222 -13.24 -15.82 -1.90
CA ASP A 222 -12.34 -16.81 -1.29
C ASP A 222 -12.35 -16.70 0.25
N ILE A 223 -12.17 -17.83 0.92
CA ILE A 223 -12.17 -17.89 2.38
C ILE A 223 -10.79 -17.51 2.92
N LEU A 224 -10.77 -16.49 3.77
CA LEU A 224 -9.57 -16.08 4.51
C LEU A 224 -9.43 -16.84 5.82
N VAL A 225 -10.53 -16.95 6.56
CA VAL A 225 -10.58 -17.67 7.83
C VAL A 225 -11.89 -18.47 7.89
N GLY A 226 -11.78 -19.78 8.01
CA GLY A 226 -12.93 -20.66 8.20
C GLY A 226 -13.47 -20.53 9.61
N LYS A 227 -14.72 -20.13 9.76
CA LYS A 227 -15.41 -20.00 11.04
C LYS A 227 -16.80 -20.59 10.97
N VAL A 228 -17.20 -21.31 11.99
CA VAL A 228 -18.52 -21.88 12.16
C VAL A 228 -19.14 -21.40 13.47
N THR A 229 -20.43 -21.12 13.42
CA THR A 229 -21.22 -20.67 14.57
C THR A 229 -22.33 -21.68 14.85
N PRO A 230 -22.55 -22.11 16.11
CA PRO A 230 -23.64 -23.01 16.46
C PRO A 230 -25.01 -22.43 16.07
N LYS A 231 -25.90 -23.27 15.49
CA LYS A 231 -27.28 -22.91 15.18
C LYS A 231 -28.22 -23.21 16.35
N GLY A 232 -29.23 -22.36 16.53
CA GLY A 232 -30.34 -22.65 17.44
C GLY A 232 -31.35 -23.60 16.81
N GLU A 233 -32.10 -24.35 17.64
CA GLU A 233 -33.12 -25.32 17.19
C GLU A 233 -34.23 -24.68 16.31
N THR A 234 -34.45 -23.39 16.45
CA THR A 234 -35.46 -22.64 15.65
C THR A 234 -34.97 -22.27 14.26
N GLU A 235 -33.68 -22.35 13.96
CA GLU A 235 -33.09 -22.00 12.67
C GLU A 235 -32.91 -23.21 11.73
N LEU A 236 -33.28 -24.42 12.17
CA LEU A 236 -33.18 -25.62 11.38
C LEU A 236 -34.29 -25.63 10.28
N THR A 237 -33.88 -25.87 9.03
CA THR A 237 -34.86 -26.12 7.95
C THR A 237 -35.62 -27.42 8.19
N ALA A 238 -36.76 -27.59 7.53
CA ALA A 238 -37.55 -28.81 7.62
C ALA A 238 -36.77 -30.06 7.16
N GLU A 239 -35.89 -29.89 6.17
CA GLU A 239 -35.01 -30.94 5.64
C GLU A 239 -33.91 -31.32 6.66
N GLU A 240 -33.29 -30.35 7.32
CA GLU A 240 -32.29 -30.57 8.35
C GLU A 240 -32.88 -31.28 9.59
N ARG A 241 -34.12 -30.93 9.97
CA ARG A 241 -34.86 -31.64 11.04
C ARG A 241 -35.14 -33.09 10.67
N LEU A 242 -35.50 -33.36 9.42
CA LEU A 242 -35.72 -34.72 8.92
C LEU A 242 -34.44 -35.55 8.90
N LEU A 243 -33.33 -34.98 8.42
CA LEU A 243 -32.01 -35.60 8.41
C LEU A 243 -31.52 -35.92 9.82
N ARG A 244 -31.76 -35.02 10.79
CA ARG A 244 -31.47 -35.26 12.21
C ARG A 244 -32.27 -36.43 12.78
N ALA A 245 -33.56 -36.52 12.41
CA ALA A 245 -34.43 -37.63 12.87
C ALA A 245 -34.00 -38.98 12.31
N ILE A 246 -33.44 -39.01 11.06
CA ILE A 246 -33.05 -40.23 10.36
C ILE A 246 -31.61 -40.68 10.71
N PHE A 247 -30.67 -39.75 10.79
CA PHE A 247 -29.22 -40.05 10.95
C PHE A 247 -28.65 -39.77 12.32
N GLY A 248 -29.46 -39.34 13.31
CA GLY A 248 -29.06 -39.03 14.66
C GLY A 248 -28.19 -37.74 14.73
N GLU A 249 -27.57 -37.50 15.89
CA GLU A 249 -26.79 -36.25 16.22
C GLU A 249 -25.57 -35.94 15.34
N LYS A 250 -25.34 -36.65 14.22
CA LYS A 250 -24.17 -36.44 13.35
C LYS A 250 -24.28 -35.30 12.35
N ALA A 251 -25.45 -34.68 12.20
CA ALA A 251 -25.57 -33.44 11.42
C ALA A 251 -25.04 -32.29 12.30
N ARG A 252 -23.85 -31.76 12.01
CA ARG A 252 -23.30 -30.60 12.74
C ARG A 252 -24.28 -29.43 12.63
N GLU A 253 -24.77 -28.98 13.77
CA GLU A 253 -25.65 -27.82 13.92
C GLU A 253 -24.86 -26.51 13.87
N VAL A 254 -24.10 -26.30 12.79
CA VAL A 254 -23.28 -25.12 12.65
C VAL A 254 -23.59 -24.39 11.34
N ARG A 255 -23.50 -23.07 11.38
CA ARG A 255 -23.63 -22.18 10.22
C ARG A 255 -22.25 -21.69 9.83
N ASP A 256 -21.98 -21.63 8.53
CA ASP A 256 -20.79 -20.97 7.97
C ASP A 256 -20.85 -19.46 8.23
N THR A 257 -19.91 -18.96 9.00
CA THR A 257 -19.67 -17.53 9.30
C THR A 257 -18.25 -17.14 8.94
N SER A 258 -17.63 -17.85 8.00
CA SER A 258 -16.26 -17.64 7.58
C SER A 258 -16.03 -16.22 7.06
N LEU A 259 -14.85 -15.70 7.36
CA LEU A 259 -14.38 -14.45 6.77
C LEU A 259 -13.98 -14.68 5.32
N ARG A 260 -14.57 -13.94 4.41
CA ARG A 260 -14.32 -14.03 2.97
C ARG A 260 -13.78 -12.71 2.43
N VAL A 261 -13.03 -12.79 1.32
CA VAL A 261 -12.58 -11.61 0.58
C VAL A 261 -13.80 -10.85 0.05
N PRO A 262 -13.92 -9.54 0.31
CA PRO A 262 -15.02 -8.71 -0.18
C PRO A 262 -15.11 -8.68 -1.70
N HIS A 263 -16.28 -8.31 -2.20
CA HIS A 263 -16.52 -8.20 -3.63
C HIS A 263 -15.64 -7.09 -4.25
N GLY A 264 -15.01 -7.41 -5.38
CA GLY A 264 -14.15 -6.47 -6.11
C GLY A 264 -12.71 -6.38 -5.59
N GLU A 265 -12.34 -7.15 -4.57
CA GLU A 265 -10.99 -7.21 -4.04
C GLU A 265 -10.30 -8.50 -4.44
N SER A 266 -9.00 -8.40 -4.70
CA SER A 266 -8.12 -9.53 -4.99
C SER A 266 -6.70 -9.15 -4.63
N GLY A 267 -5.91 -10.09 -4.15
CA GLY A 267 -4.53 -9.79 -3.77
C GLY A 267 -3.79 -10.98 -3.21
N THR A 268 -2.66 -10.71 -2.58
CA THR A 268 -1.79 -11.73 -1.99
C THR A 268 -1.74 -11.55 -0.48
N VAL A 269 -1.88 -12.63 0.27
CA VAL A 269 -1.76 -12.62 1.73
C VAL A 269 -0.29 -12.39 2.11
N VAL A 270 -0.01 -11.30 2.81
CA VAL A 270 1.35 -10.91 3.21
C VAL A 270 1.69 -11.27 4.66
N ASP A 271 0.70 -11.26 5.53
CA ASP A 271 0.88 -11.62 6.94
C ASP A 271 -0.41 -12.15 7.56
N VAL A 272 -0.30 -12.98 8.56
CA VAL A 272 -1.42 -13.51 9.35
C VAL A 272 -1.02 -13.52 10.81
N LYS A 273 -1.82 -12.85 11.66
CA LYS A 273 -1.62 -12.81 13.12
C LYS A 273 -2.76 -13.52 13.84
N VAL A 274 -2.40 -14.40 14.72
CA VAL A 274 -3.36 -15.16 15.53
C VAL A 274 -3.15 -14.80 16.99
N PHE A 275 -4.21 -14.32 17.64
CA PHE A 275 -4.24 -13.98 19.06
C PHE A 275 -5.19 -14.94 19.78
N THR A 276 -4.70 -15.63 20.80
CA THR A 276 -5.49 -16.56 21.59
C THR A 276 -5.53 -16.11 23.06
N ARG A 277 -6.60 -16.44 23.75
CA ARG A 277 -6.73 -16.15 25.19
C ARG A 277 -5.69 -16.88 26.05
N ALA A 278 -5.18 -18.01 25.57
CA ALA A 278 -4.13 -18.76 26.24
C ALA A 278 -2.78 -18.04 26.28
N ASP A 279 -2.55 -17.10 25.36
CA ASP A 279 -1.35 -16.28 25.37
C ASP A 279 -1.53 -15.09 26.32
N SER A 280 -0.86 -15.12 27.47
CA SER A 280 -0.96 -14.10 28.52
C SER A 280 -0.55 -12.68 28.11
N ARG A 281 0.05 -12.50 26.92
CA ARG A 281 0.40 -11.19 26.37
C ARG A 281 -0.74 -10.51 25.66
N ASN A 282 -1.84 -11.23 25.39
CA ASN A 282 -2.96 -10.72 24.60
C ASN A 282 -4.16 -10.46 25.53
N GLU A 283 -4.47 -9.19 25.79
CA GLU A 283 -5.71 -8.77 26.47
C GLU A 283 -6.87 -8.79 25.45
N LEU A 284 -7.48 -9.96 25.25
CA LEU A 284 -8.68 -10.08 24.44
C LEU A 284 -9.90 -9.60 25.21
N GLN A 285 -10.89 -9.03 24.49
CA GLN A 285 -12.15 -8.61 25.08
C GLN A 285 -12.87 -9.78 25.79
N PRO A 286 -13.65 -9.52 26.83
CA PRO A 286 -14.44 -10.56 27.48
C PRO A 286 -15.34 -11.31 26.50
N GLY A 287 -15.34 -12.65 26.53
CA GLY A 287 -16.13 -13.47 25.63
C GLY A 287 -15.46 -13.81 24.30
N VAL A 288 -14.31 -13.22 23.97
CA VAL A 288 -13.53 -13.54 22.76
C VAL A 288 -12.47 -14.58 23.11
N ASN A 289 -12.42 -15.69 22.37
CA ASN A 289 -11.47 -16.79 22.59
C ASN A 289 -10.26 -16.73 21.66
N LYS A 290 -10.49 -16.34 20.40
CA LYS A 290 -9.45 -16.26 19.38
C LYS A 290 -9.76 -15.09 18.42
N VAL A 291 -8.74 -14.34 18.03
CA VAL A 291 -8.81 -13.32 16.99
C VAL A 291 -7.79 -13.68 15.92
N VAL A 292 -8.24 -13.70 14.68
CA VAL A 292 -7.36 -13.89 13.51
C VAL A 292 -7.43 -12.65 12.66
N ARG A 293 -6.26 -12.11 12.36
CA ARG A 293 -6.09 -10.91 11.56
C ARG A 293 -5.25 -11.24 10.34
N VAL A 294 -5.82 -11.00 9.16
CA VAL A 294 -5.20 -11.30 7.86
C VAL A 294 -4.88 -9.99 7.16
N TYR A 295 -3.66 -9.86 6.67
CA TYR A 295 -3.21 -8.71 5.88
C TYR A 295 -3.12 -9.09 4.42
N LEU A 296 -3.87 -8.39 3.58
CA LEU A 296 -3.96 -8.63 2.14
C LEU A 296 -3.34 -7.47 1.36
N ALA A 297 -2.32 -7.75 0.56
CA ALA A 297 -1.71 -6.76 -0.32
C ALA A 297 -2.45 -6.71 -1.66
N LEU A 298 -2.98 -5.54 -1.99
CA LEU A 298 -3.67 -5.25 -3.24
C LEU A 298 -2.78 -4.37 -4.12
N LYS A 299 -2.56 -4.78 -5.35
CA LYS A 299 -1.87 -3.98 -6.36
C LYS A 299 -2.90 -3.12 -7.09
N ARG A 300 -2.81 -1.80 -6.93
CA ARG A 300 -3.71 -0.83 -7.59
C ARG A 300 -2.96 -0.09 -8.68
N LYS A 301 -3.42 -0.26 -9.91
CA LYS A 301 -2.95 0.52 -11.07
C LYS A 301 -3.77 1.80 -11.17
N ILE A 302 -3.18 2.83 -11.77
CA ILE A 302 -3.91 4.05 -12.08
C ILE A 302 -5.06 3.76 -13.05
N SER A 303 -6.21 4.34 -12.78
CA SER A 303 -7.44 4.14 -13.54
C SER A 303 -8.17 5.45 -13.84
N VAL A 304 -9.16 5.39 -14.72
CA VAL A 304 -10.05 6.53 -14.98
C VAL A 304 -10.77 6.91 -13.70
N GLY A 305 -10.81 8.21 -13.39
CA GLY A 305 -11.38 8.75 -12.16
C GLY A 305 -10.36 9.02 -11.05
N ASP A 306 -9.12 8.53 -11.17
CA ASP A 306 -8.07 8.82 -10.20
C ASP A 306 -7.60 10.27 -10.30
N LYS A 307 -7.25 10.83 -9.15
CA LYS A 307 -6.78 12.20 -9.02
C LYS A 307 -5.27 12.27 -9.11
N MET A 308 -4.79 13.12 -9.99
CA MET A 308 -3.37 13.44 -10.14
C MET A 308 -3.10 14.91 -9.81
N ALA A 309 -1.88 15.21 -9.40
CA ALA A 309 -1.46 16.58 -9.10
C ALA A 309 0.03 16.78 -9.36
N GLY A 310 0.39 18.02 -9.70
CA GLY A 310 1.76 18.48 -9.66
C GLY A 310 2.09 19.19 -8.35
N ARG A 311 3.35 19.65 -8.21
CA ARG A 311 3.84 20.36 -7.02
C ARG A 311 3.34 21.81 -6.90
N HIS A 312 2.79 22.40 -7.98
CA HIS A 312 2.42 23.81 -8.08
C HIS A 312 0.93 24.08 -7.90
N GLY A 313 0.20 23.14 -7.25
CA GLY A 313 -1.23 23.28 -6.99
C GLY A 313 -2.12 22.94 -8.17
N ASN A 314 -1.57 22.49 -9.29
CA ASN A 314 -2.32 21.94 -10.40
C ASN A 314 -2.81 20.53 -10.03
N LYS A 315 -4.11 20.30 -10.21
CA LYS A 315 -4.77 19.01 -9.94
C LYS A 315 -5.68 18.65 -11.11
N GLY A 316 -5.77 17.38 -11.40
CA GLY A 316 -6.64 16.88 -12.46
C GLY A 316 -7.15 15.49 -12.15
N VAL A 317 -8.21 15.09 -12.85
CA VAL A 317 -8.80 13.75 -12.77
C VAL A 317 -8.55 13.05 -14.11
N VAL A 318 -8.11 11.80 -14.05
CA VAL A 318 -7.91 10.98 -15.24
C VAL A 318 -9.25 10.75 -15.92
N SER A 319 -9.42 11.29 -17.13
CA SER A 319 -10.65 11.17 -17.93
C SER A 319 -10.61 9.96 -18.84
N ARG A 320 -9.47 9.72 -19.47
CA ARG A 320 -9.25 8.57 -20.36
C ARG A 320 -7.81 8.09 -20.31
N ILE A 321 -7.64 6.82 -20.62
CA ILE A 321 -6.37 6.18 -20.92
C ILE A 321 -6.40 5.82 -22.38
N LEU A 322 -5.52 6.45 -23.19
CA LEU A 322 -5.47 6.28 -24.63
C LEU A 322 -4.39 5.29 -25.04
N PRO A 323 -4.62 4.49 -26.09
CA PRO A 323 -3.57 3.72 -26.73
C PRO A 323 -2.41 4.62 -27.17
N VAL A 324 -1.21 4.03 -27.30
CA VAL A 324 0.00 4.78 -27.66
C VAL A 324 -0.15 5.49 -29.01
N GLU A 325 -0.86 4.86 -29.95
CA GLU A 325 -1.10 5.35 -31.30
C GLU A 325 -1.99 6.61 -31.35
N ASP A 326 -2.87 6.77 -30.37
CA ASP A 326 -3.82 7.90 -30.30
C ASP A 326 -3.27 9.07 -29.47
N MET A 327 -2.09 8.91 -28.90
CA MET A 327 -1.44 9.97 -28.13
C MET A 327 -0.70 10.96 -29.04
N PRO A 328 -0.67 12.26 -28.71
CA PRO A 328 0.22 13.21 -29.34
C PRO A 328 1.68 12.77 -29.19
N PHE A 329 2.51 13.06 -30.14
CA PHE A 329 3.91 12.68 -30.16
C PHE A 329 4.83 13.85 -30.55
N LEU A 330 6.08 13.75 -30.13
CA LEU A 330 7.13 14.70 -30.51
C LEU A 330 7.61 14.46 -31.94
N PRO A 331 8.35 15.42 -32.56
CA PRO A 331 8.87 15.26 -33.93
C PRO A 331 9.76 14.02 -34.13
N ASP A 332 10.34 13.48 -33.08
CA ASP A 332 11.14 12.26 -33.09
C ASP A 332 10.30 10.96 -32.97
N GLY A 333 8.97 11.11 -32.91
CA GLY A 333 8.04 9.98 -32.76
C GLY A 333 7.80 9.53 -31.32
N THR A 334 8.39 10.16 -30.31
CA THR A 334 8.17 9.81 -28.89
C THR A 334 6.76 10.26 -28.46
N PRO A 335 5.88 9.33 -28.03
CA PRO A 335 4.55 9.68 -27.57
C PRO A 335 4.59 10.37 -26.20
N LEU A 336 3.68 11.30 -25.96
CA LEU A 336 3.52 11.91 -24.64
C LEU A 336 2.98 10.90 -23.62
N ASP A 337 3.38 11.07 -22.37
CA ASP A 337 2.89 10.25 -21.26
C ASP A 337 1.56 10.78 -20.73
N ILE A 338 1.44 12.10 -20.62
CA ILE A 338 0.27 12.80 -20.07
C ILE A 338 -0.08 13.98 -20.96
N VAL A 339 -1.36 14.19 -21.22
CA VAL A 339 -1.86 15.42 -21.86
C VAL A 339 -2.74 16.16 -20.88
N ASP A 340 -2.29 17.35 -20.49
CA ASP A 340 -3.01 18.26 -19.62
C ASP A 340 -3.46 19.49 -20.40
N ARG A 341 -4.46 20.20 -19.91
CA ARG A 341 -4.93 21.45 -20.47
C ARG A 341 -4.28 22.61 -19.73
N LYS A 342 -3.71 23.56 -20.48
CA LYS A 342 -3.34 24.85 -19.92
C LYS A 342 -4.58 25.51 -19.32
N SER A 343 -4.59 25.73 -18.00
CA SER A 343 -5.72 26.39 -17.36
C SER A 343 -5.88 27.81 -17.94
N THR A 344 -7.09 28.16 -18.36
CA THR A 344 -7.47 29.49 -18.87
C THR A 344 -7.32 30.60 -17.82
N ARG A 345 -7.01 30.26 -16.59
CA ARG A 345 -6.83 31.21 -15.47
C ARG A 345 -5.51 31.99 -15.51
N LEU A 346 -4.57 31.64 -16.35
CA LEU A 346 -3.31 32.40 -16.54
C LEU A 346 -3.46 33.64 -17.46
N ASN A 347 -4.63 33.87 -18.05
CA ASN A 347 -4.85 34.98 -18.97
C ASN A 347 -5.84 36.02 -18.45
N SER A 348 -6.14 36.06 -17.15
CA SER A 348 -7.01 37.08 -16.56
C SER A 348 -6.26 37.99 -15.59
N SER A 349 -5.12 38.52 -16.03
CA SER A 349 -4.45 39.66 -15.39
C SER A 349 -3.86 40.53 -16.44
#